data_39777d594bd00af3ee2f8013e5161004
#
_entry.id   39777d594bd00af3ee2f8013e5161004
#
_cell.length_a   1.000
_cell.length_b   1.000
_cell.length_c   1.000
_cell.angle_alpha   90.00
_cell.angle_beta   90.00
_cell.angle_gamma   90.00
#
_symmetry.space_group_name_H-M   'P 1'
#
loop_
_entity.id
_entity.type
_entity.pdbx_description
1 polymer ?
#
loop_
_entity_poly.entity_id
_entity_poly.type
_entity_poly.pdbx_seq_one_letter_code
_entity_poly.pdbx_strand_id
1 'polypeptide(L)'
;MNRVLGFKSRLVGGGVAIALLVGLAACGGPPKWVKQGSGAFNEKDIKGFYGVGAVAGVRNEPLAWDTAENRARAEIAKSFETYTGYLMRDYAASTTAGDFTKNSEEQNVERAIKTVTTTTLSGVRPIDRYKDEKTNTYYVLTRLNLEEMKENLEKAKELNAQVRDYVRRNADKLFERLEKEEDKRAPR
;
A
#
# COMPACT_ATOMS: atom_id res chain seq x y z
N MET A 1 14.16 91.40 -14.42
CA MET A 1 13.54 90.44 -15.36
C MET A 1 14.27 89.13 -15.12
N ASN A 2 13.74 88.24 -14.36
CA ASN A 2 13.93 86.80 -14.44
C ASN A 2 13.20 86.11 -13.27
N ARG A 3 12.18 85.43 -13.61
CA ARG A 3 11.36 84.61 -12.70
C ARG A 3 12.15 83.35 -12.30
N VAL A 4 12.26 83.07 -11.02
CA VAL A 4 12.71 81.80 -10.52
C VAL A 4 11.50 80.98 -10.11
N LEU A 5 11.24 79.90 -10.82
CA LEU A 5 10.18 78.92 -10.54
C LEU A 5 10.60 78.00 -9.38
N GLY A 6 9.81 78.01 -8.32
CA GLY A 6 10.00 77.09 -7.20
C GLY A 6 9.52 75.68 -7.54
N PHE A 7 10.42 74.74 -7.35
CA PHE A 7 10.13 73.30 -7.47
C PHE A 7 9.74 72.73 -6.13
N LYS A 8 8.45 72.41 -5.97
CA LYS A 8 7.95 71.74 -4.78
C LYS A 8 8.20 70.24 -4.93
N SER A 9 9.15 69.69 -4.18
CA SER A 9 9.31 68.24 -4.04
C SER A 9 8.22 67.67 -3.11
N ARG A 10 7.36 66.81 -3.67
CA ARG A 10 6.44 65.97 -2.90
C ARG A 10 7.19 64.69 -2.49
N LEU A 11 7.43 64.56 -1.17
CA LEU A 11 7.83 63.31 -0.56
C LEU A 11 6.61 62.38 -0.57
N VAL A 12 6.69 61.37 -1.42
CA VAL A 12 5.77 60.24 -1.39
C VAL A 12 6.34 59.20 -0.42
N GLY A 13 5.73 59.12 0.76
CA GLY A 13 6.03 58.12 1.77
C GLY A 13 5.56 56.77 1.28
N GLY A 14 6.48 55.94 0.77
CA GLY A 14 6.22 54.52 0.46
C GLY A 14 6.14 53.70 1.75
N GLY A 15 4.94 53.41 2.23
CA GLY A 15 4.72 52.43 3.29
C GLY A 15 5.01 51.04 2.73
N VAL A 16 6.09 50.38 3.19
CA VAL A 16 6.38 48.99 2.95
C VAL A 16 5.43 48.19 3.84
N ALA A 17 4.34 47.68 3.25
CA ALA A 17 3.48 46.71 3.90
C ALA A 17 4.22 45.34 3.90
N ILE A 18 4.84 45.01 5.04
CA ILE A 18 5.35 43.68 5.29
C ILE A 18 4.13 42.76 5.48
N ALA A 19 3.75 42.05 4.40
CA ALA A 19 2.78 40.98 4.49
C ALA A 19 3.43 39.83 5.26
N LEU A 20 3.12 39.69 6.53
CA LEU A 20 3.40 38.47 7.31
C LEU A 20 2.58 37.34 6.69
N LEU A 21 3.21 36.55 5.84
CA LEU A 21 2.73 35.23 5.45
C LEU A 21 2.81 34.33 6.69
N VAL A 22 1.76 34.37 7.50
CA VAL A 22 1.51 33.34 8.52
C VAL A 22 1.29 32.04 7.74
N GLY A 23 2.34 31.23 7.61
CA GLY A 23 2.23 29.87 7.13
C GLY A 23 1.24 29.12 8.01
N LEU A 24 0.03 28.92 7.51
CA LEU A 24 -0.91 27.94 8.06
C LEU A 24 -0.21 26.58 7.98
N ALA A 25 0.48 26.21 9.09
CA ALA A 25 0.82 24.83 9.33
C ALA A 25 -0.52 24.08 9.33
N ALA A 26 -0.84 23.48 8.20
CA ALA A 26 -1.96 22.57 8.08
C ALA A 26 -1.74 21.46 9.09
N CYS A 27 -2.34 21.58 10.27
CA CYS A 27 -2.55 20.46 11.19
C CYS A 27 -3.52 19.50 10.50
N GLY A 28 -3.05 18.85 9.43
CA GLY A 28 -3.74 17.73 8.82
C GLY A 28 -3.82 16.62 9.86
N GLY A 29 -5.04 16.14 10.11
CA GLY A 29 -5.21 14.93 10.93
C GLY A 29 -4.45 13.74 10.32
N PRO A 30 -4.47 12.57 10.97
CA PRO A 30 -3.77 11.39 10.47
C PRO A 30 -4.21 11.07 9.04
N PRO A 31 -3.30 10.59 8.19
CA PRO A 31 -3.61 10.14 6.83
C PRO A 31 -4.78 9.14 6.83
N LYS A 32 -5.56 9.14 5.74
CA LYS A 32 -6.74 8.25 5.63
C LYS A 32 -6.39 6.78 5.87
N TRP A 33 -5.25 6.34 5.35
CA TRP A 33 -4.81 4.95 5.46
C TRP A 33 -4.55 4.49 6.90
N VAL A 34 -4.24 5.41 7.83
CA VAL A 34 -4.11 5.09 9.26
C VAL A 34 -5.45 4.61 9.84
N LYS A 35 -6.56 5.18 9.37
CA LYS A 35 -7.91 4.79 9.79
C LYS A 35 -8.46 3.62 8.99
N GLN A 36 -8.13 3.54 7.71
CA GLN A 36 -8.58 2.49 6.80
C GLN A 36 -7.99 1.13 7.19
N GLY A 37 -6.71 1.11 7.62
CA GLY A 37 -6.04 -0.12 8.01
C GLY A 37 -5.49 -0.91 6.81
N SER A 38 -5.18 -2.19 7.07
CA SER A 38 -4.65 -3.13 6.08
C SER A 38 -5.77 -3.80 5.30
N GLY A 39 -5.49 -4.22 4.06
CA GLY A 39 -6.45 -4.94 3.23
C GLY A 39 -6.11 -4.93 1.74
N ALA A 40 -7.02 -5.45 0.93
CA ALA A 40 -6.97 -5.38 -0.53
C ALA A 40 -7.83 -4.22 -1.02
N PHE A 41 -7.22 -3.21 -1.62
CA PHE A 41 -7.91 -1.99 -2.05
C PHE A 41 -7.50 -1.61 -3.48
N ASN A 42 -8.46 -0.97 -4.18
CA ASN A 42 -8.18 -0.26 -5.41
C ASN A 42 -8.10 1.24 -5.10
N GLU A 43 -6.90 1.75 -4.99
CA GLU A 43 -6.65 3.16 -4.69
C GLU A 43 -6.02 3.85 -5.90
N LYS A 44 -6.69 4.89 -6.43
CA LYS A 44 -6.23 5.64 -7.61
C LYS A 44 -5.88 4.73 -8.80
N ASP A 45 -6.77 3.79 -9.11
CA ASP A 45 -6.61 2.79 -10.17
C ASP A 45 -5.45 1.81 -9.98
N ILE A 46 -4.90 1.73 -8.77
CA ILE A 46 -3.88 0.75 -8.41
C ILE A 46 -4.51 -0.29 -7.49
N LYS A 47 -4.78 -1.48 -8.05
CA LYS A 47 -5.17 -2.64 -7.27
C LYS A 47 -3.96 -3.17 -6.51
N GLY A 48 -4.09 -3.40 -5.21
CA GLY A 48 -2.98 -3.89 -4.41
C GLY A 48 -3.37 -4.31 -3.00
N PHE A 49 -2.46 -5.03 -2.38
CA PHE A 49 -2.53 -5.39 -0.97
C PHE A 49 -1.80 -4.33 -0.16
N TYR A 50 -2.47 -3.76 0.82
CA TYR A 50 -1.95 -2.71 1.67
C TYR A 50 -1.77 -3.23 3.09
N GLY A 51 -0.62 -2.95 3.67
CA GLY A 51 -0.33 -3.29 5.06
C GLY A 51 -0.04 -2.03 5.86
N VAL A 52 -0.75 -1.87 6.96
CA VAL A 52 -0.52 -0.80 7.94
C VAL A 52 0.05 -1.41 9.20
N GLY A 53 1.26 -1.01 9.56
CA GLY A 53 1.90 -1.37 10.81
C GLY A 53 2.02 -0.17 11.73
N ALA A 54 1.81 -0.39 13.02
CA ALA A 54 1.94 0.65 14.03
C ALA A 54 2.74 0.16 15.24
N VAL A 55 3.49 1.06 15.86
CA VAL A 55 4.19 0.82 17.12
C VAL A 55 4.20 2.06 17.97
N ALA A 56 3.96 1.90 19.27
CA ALA A 56 4.02 2.96 20.26
C ALA A 56 5.03 2.59 21.37
N GLY A 57 5.51 3.59 22.10
CA GLY A 57 6.33 3.40 23.29
C GLY A 57 7.80 3.01 23.05
N VAL A 58 8.23 2.96 21.79
CA VAL A 58 9.65 2.70 21.43
C VAL A 58 10.42 4.02 21.45
N ARG A 59 11.45 4.13 22.30
CA ARG A 59 12.27 5.35 22.42
C ARG A 59 13.29 5.50 21.29
N ASN A 60 13.77 4.40 20.76
CA ASN A 60 14.70 4.40 19.62
C ASN A 60 13.89 4.58 18.33
N GLU A 61 13.97 5.76 17.73
CA GLU A 61 13.18 6.10 16.54
C GLU A 61 13.47 5.19 15.34
N PRO A 62 14.73 4.89 14.94
CA PRO A 62 14.99 3.92 13.89
C PRO A 62 14.34 2.56 14.15
N LEU A 63 14.47 2.04 15.38
CA LEU A 63 13.84 0.76 15.76
C LEU A 63 12.31 0.84 15.70
N ALA A 64 11.72 1.98 16.03
CA ALA A 64 10.28 2.19 15.92
C ALA A 64 9.81 2.09 14.46
N TRP A 65 10.51 2.74 13.54
CA TRP A 65 10.21 2.66 12.10
C TRP A 65 10.37 1.25 11.57
N ASP A 66 11.46 0.56 11.88
CA ASP A 66 11.71 -0.82 11.46
C ASP A 66 10.64 -1.77 11.99
N THR A 67 10.23 -1.59 13.25
CA THR A 67 9.18 -2.42 13.86
C THR A 67 7.83 -2.18 13.20
N ALA A 68 7.45 -0.92 12.93
CA ALA A 68 6.22 -0.59 12.24
C ALA A 68 6.22 -1.14 10.80
N GLU A 69 7.35 -1.04 10.09
CA GLU A 69 7.50 -1.59 8.74
C GLU A 69 7.36 -3.13 8.72
N ASN A 70 7.98 -3.83 9.65
CA ASN A 70 7.85 -5.27 9.73
C ASN A 70 6.41 -5.71 10.04
N ARG A 71 5.69 -4.97 10.89
CA ARG A 71 4.26 -5.20 11.14
C ARG A 71 3.42 -4.95 9.89
N ALA A 72 3.71 -3.87 9.14
CA ALA A 72 3.01 -3.59 7.90
C ALA A 72 3.19 -4.70 6.85
N ARG A 73 4.42 -5.24 6.71
CA ARG A 73 4.68 -6.39 5.84
C ARG A 73 3.95 -7.65 6.29
N ALA A 74 3.85 -7.90 7.59
CA ALA A 74 3.10 -9.03 8.11
C ALA A 74 1.60 -8.94 7.80
N GLU A 75 1.03 -7.73 7.79
CA GLU A 75 -0.37 -7.52 7.39
C GLU A 75 -0.59 -7.80 5.89
N ILE A 76 0.33 -7.36 5.00
CA ILE A 76 0.26 -7.74 3.58
C ILE A 76 0.33 -9.28 3.44
N ALA A 77 1.21 -9.94 4.19
CA ALA A 77 1.36 -11.39 4.11
C ALA A 77 0.04 -12.11 4.42
N LYS A 78 -0.71 -11.67 5.44
CA LYS A 78 -2.02 -12.26 5.79
C LYS A 78 -3.05 -12.10 4.66
N SER A 79 -3.20 -10.90 4.10
CA SER A 79 -4.13 -10.65 2.99
C SER A 79 -3.73 -11.45 1.76
N PHE A 80 -2.43 -11.52 1.49
CA PHE A 80 -1.90 -12.26 0.34
C PHE A 80 -2.02 -13.80 0.50
N GLU A 81 -1.83 -14.33 1.71
CA GLU A 81 -2.10 -15.75 2.00
C GLU A 81 -3.57 -16.10 1.77
N THR A 82 -4.49 -15.22 2.20
CA THR A 82 -5.93 -15.41 1.94
C THR A 82 -6.22 -15.43 0.44
N TYR A 83 -5.66 -14.49 -0.30
CA TYR A 83 -5.81 -14.40 -1.75
C TYR A 83 -5.26 -15.65 -2.47
N THR A 84 -4.04 -16.07 -2.13
CA THR A 84 -3.43 -17.26 -2.74
C THR A 84 -4.19 -18.53 -2.38
N GLY A 85 -4.74 -18.61 -1.17
CA GLY A 85 -5.63 -19.69 -0.75
C GLY A 85 -6.90 -19.77 -1.60
N TYR A 86 -7.50 -18.64 -1.96
CA TYR A 86 -8.63 -18.60 -2.90
C TYR A 86 -8.20 -19.03 -4.30
N LEU A 87 -7.08 -18.49 -4.80
CA LEU A 87 -6.54 -18.84 -6.11
C LEU A 87 -6.33 -20.35 -6.25
N MET A 88 -5.75 -20.97 -5.23
CA MET A 88 -5.50 -22.42 -5.22
C MET A 88 -6.79 -23.23 -5.16
N ARG A 89 -7.72 -22.85 -4.31
CA ARG A 89 -9.01 -23.56 -4.19
C ARG A 89 -9.81 -23.51 -5.49
N ASP A 90 -9.85 -22.34 -6.12
CA ASP A 90 -10.55 -22.17 -7.39
C ASP A 90 -9.83 -22.92 -8.53
N TYR A 91 -8.49 -22.96 -8.50
CA TYR A 91 -7.70 -23.76 -9.45
C TYR A 91 -8.01 -25.25 -9.29
N ALA A 92 -7.92 -25.80 -8.08
CA ALA A 92 -8.23 -27.19 -7.79
C ALA A 92 -9.66 -27.54 -8.24
N ALA A 93 -10.65 -26.72 -7.91
CA ALA A 93 -12.03 -26.92 -8.33
C ALA A 93 -12.19 -26.94 -9.87
N SER A 94 -11.36 -26.19 -10.60
CA SER A 94 -11.41 -26.13 -12.06
C SER A 94 -10.73 -27.32 -12.75
N THR A 95 -9.84 -28.03 -12.05
CA THR A 95 -9.02 -29.11 -12.61
C THR A 95 -9.45 -30.52 -12.15
N THR A 96 -10.11 -30.62 -10.98
CA THR A 96 -10.46 -31.90 -10.31
C THR A 96 -11.83 -32.47 -10.69
N ALA A 97 -12.48 -32.01 -11.74
CA ALA A 97 -13.77 -32.57 -12.15
C ALA A 97 -13.68 -34.06 -12.52
N GLY A 98 -13.21 -34.91 -11.59
CA GLY A 98 -13.31 -36.39 -11.65
C GLY A 98 -12.02 -37.19 -11.59
N ASP A 99 -10.84 -36.63 -11.33
CA ASP A 99 -9.59 -37.40 -11.32
C ASP A 99 -8.82 -37.26 -9.99
N PHE A 100 -8.84 -38.32 -9.18
CA PHE A 100 -8.17 -38.40 -7.86
C PHE A 100 -6.64 -38.62 -7.95
N THR A 101 -6.05 -38.73 -9.16
CA THR A 101 -4.60 -38.93 -9.32
C THR A 101 -3.78 -37.66 -9.22
N LYS A 102 -4.43 -36.46 -9.02
CA LYS A 102 -3.82 -35.14 -9.05
C LYS A 102 -3.35 -34.59 -7.71
N ASN A 103 -3.51 -35.31 -6.60
CA ASN A 103 -3.12 -34.84 -5.27
C ASN A 103 -1.63 -34.45 -5.16
N SER A 104 -0.73 -35.13 -5.87
CA SER A 104 0.71 -34.80 -5.86
C SER A 104 1.01 -33.52 -6.65
N GLU A 105 0.26 -33.28 -7.71
CA GLU A 105 0.42 -32.09 -8.55
C GLU A 105 -0.11 -30.84 -7.84
N GLU A 106 -1.24 -30.93 -7.14
CA GLU A 106 -1.80 -29.86 -6.31
C GLU A 106 -0.84 -29.47 -5.18
N GLN A 107 -0.23 -30.42 -4.47
CA GLN A 107 0.75 -30.14 -3.43
C GLN A 107 2.01 -29.44 -3.98
N ASN A 108 2.45 -29.80 -5.18
CA ASN A 108 3.60 -29.14 -5.81
C ASN A 108 3.26 -27.70 -6.20
N VAL A 109 2.06 -27.45 -6.71
CA VAL A 109 1.58 -26.11 -7.06
C VAL A 109 1.44 -25.25 -5.80
N GLU A 110 0.86 -25.78 -4.73
CA GLU A 110 0.76 -25.07 -3.44
C GLU A 110 2.13 -24.66 -2.89
N ARG A 111 3.09 -25.60 -2.91
CA ARG A 111 4.47 -25.32 -2.48
C ARG A 111 5.14 -24.26 -3.32
N ALA A 112 4.97 -24.32 -4.63
CA ALA A 112 5.52 -23.35 -5.57
C ALA A 112 4.93 -21.94 -5.34
N ILE A 113 3.62 -21.83 -5.18
CA ILE A 113 2.96 -20.57 -4.85
C ILE A 113 3.47 -20.01 -3.53
N LYS A 114 3.61 -20.83 -2.49
CA LYS A 114 4.15 -20.42 -1.21
C LYS A 114 5.58 -19.86 -1.33
N THR A 115 6.43 -20.49 -2.13
CA THR A 115 7.80 -20.04 -2.39
C THR A 115 7.79 -18.68 -3.10
N VAL A 116 6.99 -18.53 -4.16
CA VAL A 116 6.86 -17.27 -4.90
C VAL A 116 6.29 -16.17 -4.02
N THR A 117 5.29 -16.48 -3.19
CA THR A 117 4.72 -15.57 -2.20
C THR A 117 5.79 -15.01 -1.28
N THR A 118 6.61 -15.87 -0.68
CA THR A 118 7.70 -15.46 0.22
C THR A 118 8.69 -14.54 -0.48
N THR A 119 9.07 -14.86 -1.71
CA THR A 119 9.99 -14.04 -2.51
C THR A 119 9.37 -12.69 -2.85
N THR A 120 8.10 -12.65 -3.24
CA THR A 120 7.37 -11.42 -3.56
C THR A 120 7.26 -10.50 -2.34
N LEU A 121 6.92 -11.06 -1.17
CA LEU A 121 6.78 -10.30 0.07
C LEU A 121 8.11 -9.71 0.55
N SER A 122 9.24 -10.34 0.28
CA SER A 122 10.56 -9.80 0.62
C SER A 122 10.89 -8.51 -0.15
N GLY A 123 10.28 -8.29 -1.30
CA GLY A 123 10.42 -7.08 -2.12
C GLY A 123 9.52 -5.91 -1.73
N VAL A 124 8.53 -6.11 -0.86
CA VAL A 124 7.58 -5.07 -0.45
C VAL A 124 8.30 -3.91 0.25
N ARG A 125 8.01 -2.69 -0.18
CA ARG A 125 8.59 -1.45 0.36
C ARG A 125 7.53 -0.57 1.00
N PRO A 126 7.91 0.25 2.02
CA PRO A 126 7.05 1.31 2.51
C PRO A 126 6.78 2.32 1.40
N ILE A 127 5.52 2.78 1.33
CA ILE A 127 5.09 3.84 0.42
C ILE A 127 4.73 5.13 1.14
N ASP A 128 4.46 5.04 2.45
CA ASP A 128 4.19 6.20 3.29
C ASP A 128 4.54 5.92 4.76
N ARG A 129 4.80 6.99 5.52
CA ARG A 129 5.11 6.95 6.95
C ARG A 129 4.43 8.12 7.64
N TYR A 130 3.88 7.86 8.82
CA TYR A 130 3.26 8.89 9.65
C TYR A 130 3.61 8.67 11.12
N LYS A 131 3.99 9.75 11.80
CA LYS A 131 4.19 9.75 13.25
C LYS A 131 3.12 10.61 13.91
N ASP A 132 2.39 10.04 14.83
CA ASP A 132 1.52 10.80 15.72
C ASP A 132 2.34 11.28 16.91
N GLU A 133 2.67 12.57 16.90
CA GLU A 133 3.48 13.19 17.96
C GLU A 133 2.76 13.22 19.32
N LYS A 134 1.42 13.18 19.34
CA LYS A 134 0.65 13.20 20.59
C LYS A 134 0.74 11.88 21.35
N THR A 135 0.70 10.78 20.61
CA THR A 135 0.74 9.43 21.17
C THR A 135 2.11 8.78 21.06
N ASN A 136 3.08 9.44 20.41
CA ASN A 136 4.39 8.91 20.03
C ASN A 136 4.23 7.52 19.33
N THR A 137 3.29 7.47 18.39
CA THR A 137 2.99 6.24 17.63
C THR A 137 3.50 6.41 16.19
N TYR A 138 4.25 5.43 15.73
CA TYR A 138 4.83 5.37 14.40
C TYR A 138 3.98 4.44 13.54
N TYR A 139 3.55 4.93 12.38
CA TYR A 139 2.75 4.21 11.41
C TYR A 139 3.50 4.08 10.10
N VAL A 140 3.46 2.91 9.50
CA VAL A 140 4.04 2.65 8.18
C VAL A 140 2.98 2.02 7.29
N LEU A 141 2.86 2.54 6.07
CA LEU A 141 2.06 1.96 5.00
C LEU A 141 2.97 1.27 4.00
N THR A 142 2.71 0.01 3.74
CA THR A 142 3.35 -0.77 2.67
C THR A 142 2.33 -1.17 1.62
N ARG A 143 2.77 -1.45 0.40
CA ARG A 143 1.92 -1.93 -0.69
C ARG A 143 2.61 -3.01 -1.51
N LEU A 144 1.85 -4.02 -1.86
CA LEU A 144 2.16 -4.99 -2.90
C LEU A 144 1.18 -4.78 -4.06
N ASN A 145 1.68 -4.34 -5.20
CA ASN A 145 0.86 -4.12 -6.40
C ASN A 145 0.41 -5.46 -7.00
N LEU A 146 -0.87 -5.55 -7.39
CA LEU A 146 -1.43 -6.77 -7.98
C LEU A 146 -0.76 -7.13 -9.32
N GLU A 147 -0.44 -6.14 -10.15
CA GLU A 147 0.24 -6.39 -11.44
C GLU A 147 1.65 -6.91 -11.23
N GLU A 148 2.43 -6.32 -10.32
CA GLU A 148 3.77 -6.80 -9.97
C GLU A 148 3.72 -8.24 -9.44
N MET A 149 2.73 -8.55 -8.64
CA MET A 149 2.50 -9.91 -8.13
C MET A 149 2.17 -10.89 -9.27
N LYS A 150 1.28 -10.52 -10.21
CA LYS A 150 0.95 -11.33 -11.38
C LYS A 150 2.19 -11.62 -12.23
N GLU A 151 2.98 -10.58 -12.51
CA GLU A 151 4.23 -10.74 -13.25
C GLU A 151 5.21 -11.69 -12.55
N ASN A 152 5.35 -11.59 -11.24
CA ASN A 152 6.23 -12.47 -10.47
C ASN A 152 5.75 -13.93 -10.53
N LEU A 153 4.44 -14.17 -10.44
CA LEU A 153 3.85 -15.49 -10.60
C LEU A 153 4.03 -16.04 -12.04
N GLU A 154 3.86 -15.19 -13.05
CA GLU A 154 4.06 -15.61 -14.46
C GLU A 154 5.52 -15.95 -14.78
N LYS A 155 6.47 -15.26 -14.15
CA LYS A 155 7.92 -15.51 -14.32
C LYS A 155 8.44 -16.65 -13.44
N ALA A 156 7.62 -17.14 -12.50
CA ALA A 156 8.04 -18.22 -11.59
C ALA A 156 8.23 -19.54 -12.33
N LYS A 157 9.47 -20.01 -12.38
CA LYS A 157 9.83 -21.27 -13.06
C LYS A 157 9.28 -22.50 -12.33
N GLU A 158 8.99 -22.36 -11.06
CA GLU A 158 8.42 -23.38 -10.18
C GLU A 158 6.96 -23.70 -10.51
N LEU A 159 6.25 -22.77 -11.18
CA LEU A 159 4.87 -22.95 -11.59
C LEU A 159 4.81 -23.54 -13.00
N ASN A 160 3.95 -24.54 -13.18
CA ASN A 160 3.68 -25.09 -14.51
C ASN A 160 2.87 -24.09 -15.37
N ALA A 161 2.83 -24.33 -16.68
CA ALA A 161 2.17 -23.43 -17.63
C ALA A 161 0.67 -23.26 -17.34
N GLN A 162 -0.01 -24.32 -16.91
CA GLN A 162 -1.44 -24.31 -16.63
C GLN A 162 -1.78 -23.37 -15.44
N VAL A 163 -0.97 -23.41 -14.38
CA VAL A 163 -1.14 -22.51 -13.23
C VAL A 163 -0.88 -21.06 -13.63
N ARG A 164 0.19 -20.79 -14.39
CA ARG A 164 0.48 -19.44 -14.88
C ARG A 164 -0.67 -18.88 -15.71
N ASP A 165 -1.22 -19.66 -16.62
CA ASP A 165 -2.37 -19.28 -17.45
C ASP A 165 -3.64 -19.09 -16.62
N TYR A 166 -3.82 -19.88 -15.57
CA TYR A 166 -4.93 -19.72 -14.64
C TYR A 166 -4.83 -18.40 -13.87
N VAL A 167 -3.65 -18.08 -13.31
CA VAL A 167 -3.37 -16.81 -12.62
C VAL A 167 -3.67 -15.64 -13.55
N ARG A 168 -3.12 -15.65 -14.77
CA ARG A 168 -3.34 -14.58 -15.76
C ARG A 168 -4.81 -14.29 -16.01
N ARG A 169 -5.65 -15.31 -16.07
CA ARG A 169 -7.08 -15.18 -16.39
C ARG A 169 -7.95 -14.83 -15.20
N ASN A 170 -7.54 -15.17 -13.98
CA ASN A 170 -8.42 -15.13 -12.81
C ASN A 170 -7.96 -14.19 -11.70
N ALA A 171 -6.73 -13.73 -11.72
CA ALA A 171 -6.15 -12.91 -10.64
C ALA A 171 -6.99 -11.67 -10.31
N ASP A 172 -7.39 -10.91 -11.32
CA ASP A 172 -8.20 -9.69 -11.14
C ASP A 172 -9.58 -9.98 -10.53
N LYS A 173 -10.25 -11.02 -11.03
CA LYS A 173 -11.57 -11.43 -10.53
C LYS A 173 -11.52 -11.87 -9.06
N LEU A 174 -10.47 -12.59 -8.69
CA LEU A 174 -10.28 -13.04 -7.32
C LEU A 174 -9.91 -11.88 -6.38
N PHE A 175 -9.12 -10.93 -6.87
CA PHE A 175 -8.82 -9.72 -6.14
C PHE A 175 -10.10 -8.90 -5.85
N GLU A 176 -10.94 -8.67 -6.85
CA GLU A 176 -12.22 -7.96 -6.68
C GLU A 176 -13.17 -8.66 -5.71
N ARG A 177 -13.12 -9.99 -5.67
CA ARG A 177 -13.87 -10.76 -4.69
C ARG A 177 -13.36 -10.53 -3.27
N LEU A 178 -12.04 -10.57 -3.07
CA LEU A 178 -11.43 -10.31 -1.77
C LEU A 178 -11.70 -8.88 -1.30
N GLU A 179 -11.50 -7.89 -2.17
CA GLU A 179 -11.80 -6.48 -1.89
C GLU A 179 -13.24 -6.30 -1.38
N LYS A 180 -14.22 -6.89 -2.08
CA LYS A 180 -15.63 -6.83 -1.66
C LYS A 180 -15.90 -7.53 -0.32
N GLU A 181 -15.16 -8.58 0.01
CA GLU A 181 -15.30 -9.26 1.30
C GLU A 181 -14.70 -8.43 2.44
N GLU A 182 -13.59 -7.75 2.20
CA GLU A 182 -12.96 -6.86 3.18
C GLU A 182 -13.81 -5.61 3.42
N ASP A 183 -14.37 -5.00 2.39
CA ASP A 183 -15.28 -3.85 2.51
C ASP A 183 -16.51 -4.14 3.38
N LYS A 184 -17.01 -5.39 3.33
CA LYS A 184 -18.13 -5.82 4.20
C LYS A 184 -17.73 -5.98 5.66
N ARG A 185 -16.46 -6.22 5.94
CA ARG A 185 -15.91 -6.41 7.30
C ARG A 185 -15.43 -5.11 7.92
N ALA A 186 -15.16 -4.08 7.10
CA ALA A 186 -14.74 -2.78 7.58
C ALA A 186 -15.82 -2.19 8.51
N PRO A 187 -15.47 -1.73 9.73
CA PRO A 187 -16.42 -1.08 10.61
C PRO A 187 -16.92 0.21 9.95
N ARG A 188 -18.22 0.37 9.87
CA ARG A 188 -18.90 1.59 9.37
C ARG A 188 -18.82 2.70 10.39
#